data_91ec37c3672f3246d14c9d10a34feb9a
#
_entry.id   91ec37c3672f3246d14c9d10a34feb9a
#
_cell.length_a   1.000
_cell.length_b   1.000
_cell.length_c   1.000
_cell.angle_alpha   90.00
_cell.angle_beta   90.00
_cell.angle_gamma   90.00
#
_symmetry.space_group_name_H-M   'P 1'
#
loop_
_entity.id
_entity.type
_entity.pdbx_description
1 polymer ?
#
loop_
_entity_poly.entity_id
_entity_poly.type
_entity_poly.pdbx_seq_one_letter_code
_entity_poly.pdbx_strand_id
1 'polypeptide(L)' 'MKNVKKVISLTLLFVFAVAAMAFAYIGNARSGIFHYDSCQYVYRMNNSNKVYFDSREDAVDAGYRPCRVCRP' A
#
# COMPACT_ATOMS: atom_id res chain seq x y z
N MET A 1 -24.96 -29.96 -3.02
CA MET A 1 -24.58 -29.38 -1.71
C MET A 1 -23.14 -29.60 -1.30
N LYS A 2 -22.48 -30.64 -1.77
CA LYS A 2 -21.06 -30.89 -1.45
C LYS A 2 -20.11 -29.85 -2.02
N ASN A 3 -20.49 -29.10 -3.07
CA ASN A 3 -19.61 -28.13 -3.75
C ASN A 3 -19.63 -26.74 -3.13
N VAL A 4 -20.59 -26.44 -2.25
CA VAL A 4 -20.73 -25.12 -1.65
C VAL A 4 -19.58 -24.81 -0.68
N LYS A 5 -19.15 -25.80 0.09
CA LYS A 5 -18.03 -25.63 1.03
C LYS A 5 -16.69 -25.34 0.33
N LYS A 6 -16.45 -25.95 -0.83
CA LYS A 6 -15.24 -25.71 -1.63
C LYS A 6 -15.23 -24.31 -2.22
N VAL A 7 -16.36 -23.81 -2.69
CA VAL A 7 -16.47 -22.47 -3.28
C VAL A 7 -16.23 -21.39 -2.22
N ILE A 8 -16.79 -21.54 -1.04
CA ILE A 8 -16.60 -20.59 0.06
C ILE A 8 -15.12 -20.53 0.48
N SER A 9 -14.45 -21.68 0.59
CA SER A 9 -13.03 -21.75 0.97
C SER A 9 -12.13 -21.04 -0.05
N LEU A 10 -12.36 -21.22 -1.34
CA LEU A 10 -11.61 -20.55 -2.41
C LEU A 10 -11.81 -19.05 -2.40
N THR A 11 -13.03 -18.59 -2.16
CA THR A 11 -13.35 -17.16 -2.08
C THR A 11 -12.62 -16.49 -0.91
N LEU A 12 -12.57 -17.13 0.25
CA LEU A 12 -11.85 -16.62 1.41
C LEU A 12 -10.34 -16.50 1.15
N LEU A 13 -9.74 -17.49 0.51
CA LEU A 13 -8.31 -17.45 0.15
C LEU A 13 -7.99 -16.29 -0.79
N PHE A 14 -8.86 -16.05 -1.77
CA PHE A 14 -8.68 -14.96 -2.72
C PHE A 14 -8.73 -13.59 -2.02
N VAL A 15 -9.69 -13.38 -1.13
CA VAL A 15 -9.81 -12.13 -0.38
C VAL A 15 -8.58 -11.89 0.49
N PHE A 16 -8.04 -12.93 1.12
CA PHE A 16 -6.83 -12.83 1.92
C PHE A 16 -5.61 -12.41 1.10
N ALA A 17 -5.44 -12.97 -0.10
CA ALA A 17 -4.34 -12.63 -0.98
C ALA A 17 -4.40 -11.17 -1.44
N VAL A 18 -5.59 -10.65 -1.75
CA VAL A 18 -5.79 -9.25 -2.16
C VAL A 18 -5.50 -8.31 -0.98
N ALA A 19 -5.94 -8.65 0.23
CA ALA A 19 -5.69 -7.83 1.41
C ALA A 19 -4.18 -7.72 1.75
N ALA A 20 -3.40 -8.79 1.51
CA ALA A 20 -1.95 -8.79 1.75
C ALA A 20 -1.17 -7.85 0.82
N MET A 21 -1.77 -7.40 -0.29
CA MET A 21 -1.13 -6.53 -1.29
C MET A 21 -1.66 -5.08 -1.23
N ALA A 22 -2.35 -4.69 -0.14
CA ALA A 22 -3.11 -3.45 -0.10
C ALA A 22 -2.25 -2.18 -0.06
N PHE A 23 -1.06 -2.19 0.58
CA PHE A 23 -0.27 -0.97 0.78
C PHE A 23 1.08 -1.08 0.10
N ALA A 24 1.16 -0.56 -1.13
CA ALA A 24 2.39 -0.56 -1.93
C ALA A 24 3.19 0.74 -1.79
N TYR A 25 2.58 1.81 -1.29
CA TYR A 25 3.19 3.13 -1.21
C TYR A 25 3.05 3.72 0.18
N ILE A 26 4.09 4.43 0.61
CA ILE A 26 4.11 5.09 1.92
C ILE A 26 4.47 6.56 1.71
N GLY A 27 3.58 7.44 2.15
CA GLY A 27 3.78 8.87 2.13
C GLY A 27 4.32 9.39 3.45
N ASN A 28 5.07 10.48 3.39
CA ASN A 28 5.49 11.24 4.56
C ASN A 28 4.60 12.48 4.67
N ALA A 29 3.74 12.52 5.68
CA ALA A 29 2.82 13.63 5.85
C ALA A 29 3.53 14.97 6.09
N ARG A 30 4.75 14.94 6.62
CA ARG A 30 5.53 16.14 6.89
C ARG A 30 6.11 16.75 5.62
N SER A 31 6.61 15.92 4.70
CA SER A 31 7.24 16.38 3.47
C SER A 31 6.29 16.46 2.28
N GLY A 32 5.20 15.70 2.31
CA GLY A 32 4.29 15.55 1.18
C GLY A 32 4.85 14.69 0.06
N ILE A 33 5.82 13.83 0.37
CA ILE A 33 6.47 12.95 -0.61
C ILE A 33 6.06 11.50 -0.32
N PHE A 34 5.74 10.74 -1.39
CA PHE A 34 5.44 9.32 -1.24
C PHE A 34 6.51 8.46 -1.92
N HIS A 35 6.66 7.24 -1.42
CA HIS A 35 7.72 6.31 -1.77
C HIS A 35 7.16 4.91 -2.01
N TYR A 36 7.92 4.07 -2.74
CA TYR A 36 7.70 2.64 -2.61
C TYR A 36 7.93 2.20 -1.16
N ASP A 37 7.23 1.18 -0.70
CA ASP A 37 7.37 0.66 0.65
C ASP A 37 8.79 0.17 0.96
N SER A 38 9.54 -0.21 -0.07
CA SER A 38 10.94 -0.65 0.04
C SER A 38 11.97 0.47 -0.05
N CYS A 39 11.53 1.73 -0.22
CA CYS A 39 12.46 2.86 -0.35
C CYS A 39 13.27 3.07 0.94
N GLN A 40 14.56 3.34 0.79
CA GLN A 40 15.45 3.54 1.94
C GLN A 40 15.00 4.67 2.87
N TYR A 41 14.33 5.69 2.35
CA TYR A 41 13.84 6.80 3.17
C TYR A 41 12.68 6.41 4.07
N VAL A 42 11.97 5.34 3.77
CA VAL A 42 10.88 4.84 4.62
C VAL A 42 11.43 4.37 5.98
N TYR A 43 12.61 3.77 5.99
CA TYR A 43 13.24 3.29 7.24
C TYR A 43 13.67 4.44 8.16
N ARG A 44 13.92 5.61 7.60
CA ARG A 44 14.31 6.81 8.36
C ARG A 44 13.12 7.66 8.75
N MET A 45 11.95 7.34 8.23
CA MET A 45 10.75 8.12 8.43
C MET A 45 10.17 7.84 9.82
N ASN A 46 9.76 8.91 10.50
CA ASN A 46 9.05 8.77 11.76
C ASN A 46 7.69 8.09 11.51
N ASN A 47 7.37 7.06 12.29
CA ASN A 47 6.14 6.30 12.13
C ASN A 47 4.89 7.18 12.22
N SER A 48 4.91 8.24 13.01
CA SER A 48 3.79 9.17 13.14
C SER A 48 3.52 9.95 11.85
N ASN A 49 4.48 10.02 10.93
CA ASN A 49 4.35 10.74 9.65
C ASN A 49 3.99 9.81 8.49
N LYS A 50 3.95 8.50 8.70
CA LYS A 50 3.66 7.54 7.64
C LYS A 50 2.18 7.54 7.30
N VAL A 51 1.90 7.68 6.00
CA VAL A 51 0.56 7.54 5.43
C VAL A 51 0.61 6.46 4.37
N TYR A 52 -0.30 5.51 4.42
CA TYR A 52 -0.30 4.33 3.56
C TYR A 52 -1.27 4.52 2.42
N PHE A 53 -0.81 4.24 1.18
CA PHE A 53 -1.63 4.33 -0.01
C PHE A 53 -1.68 2.99 -0.75
N ASP A 54 -2.85 2.63 -1.25
CA ASP A 54 -3.07 1.41 -2.03
C ASP A 54 -2.47 1.52 -3.43
N SER A 55 -2.52 2.72 -4.00
CA SER A 55 -2.10 2.98 -5.37
C SER A 55 -1.35 4.29 -5.47
N ARG A 56 -0.60 4.43 -6.57
CA ARG A 56 0.07 5.67 -6.93
C ARG A 56 -0.94 6.81 -7.10
N GLU A 57 -2.05 6.51 -7.74
CA GLU A 57 -3.11 7.48 -8.01
C GLU A 57 -3.69 8.05 -6.71
N ASP A 58 -3.89 7.21 -5.72
CA ASP A 58 -4.38 7.67 -4.40
C ASP A 58 -3.41 8.64 -3.76
N ALA A 59 -2.12 8.39 -3.85
CA ALA A 59 -1.10 9.28 -3.31
C ALA A 59 -1.09 10.62 -4.04
N VAL A 60 -1.12 10.62 -5.36
CA VAL A 60 -1.16 11.85 -6.18
C VAL A 60 -2.43 12.64 -5.92
N ASP A 61 -3.57 11.97 -5.83
CA ASP A 61 -4.86 12.61 -5.55
C ASP A 61 -4.90 13.23 -4.15
N ALA A 62 -4.17 12.67 -3.21
CA ALA A 62 -4.03 13.23 -1.87
C ALA A 62 -3.03 14.40 -1.82
N GLY A 63 -2.43 14.79 -2.94
CA GLY A 63 -1.52 15.92 -3.03
C GLY A 63 -0.05 15.56 -2.77
N TYR A 64 0.29 14.29 -2.72
CA TYR A 64 1.67 13.85 -2.50
C TYR A 64 2.46 13.81 -3.82
N ARG A 65 3.77 14.06 -3.72
CA ARG A 65 4.69 14.03 -4.85
C ARG A 65 5.55 12.77 -4.78
N PRO A 66 5.92 12.18 -5.93
CA PRO A 66 6.78 10.99 -5.93
C PRO A 66 8.21 11.32 -5.51
N CYS A 67 8.80 10.42 -4.73
CA CYS A 67 10.21 10.50 -4.34
C CYS A 67 11.10 10.44 -5.59
N ARG A 68 12.13 11.29 -5.61
CA ARG A 68 13.07 11.36 -6.74
C ARG A 68 14.10 10.23 -6.73
N VAL A 69 14.25 9.54 -5.63
CA VAL A 69 15.21 8.43 -5.47
C VAL A 69 14.59 7.10 -5.88
N CYS A 70 13.49 6.70 -5.26
CA CYS A 70 12.84 5.44 -5.62
C CYS A 70 11.87 5.55 -6.79
N ARG A 71 11.44 6.74 -7.15
CA ARG A 71 10.59 7.04 -8.33
C ARG A 71 9.33 6.15 -8.42
N PRO A 72 8.48 6.18 -7.44
CA PRO A 72 7.24 5.41 -7.48
C PRO A 72 6.26 5.90 -8.53
#